data_b85e409c9bf5250db0eceab7b29ec27e
#
_entry.id   b85e409c9bf5250db0eceab7b29ec27e
#
_cell.length_a   1.000
_cell.length_b   1.000
_cell.length_c   1.000
_cell.angle_alpha   90.00
_cell.angle_beta   90.00
_cell.angle_gamma   90.00
#
_symmetry.space_group_name_H-M   'P 1'
#
loop_
_entity.id
_entity.type
_entity.pdbx_description
1 polymer ?
#
loop_
_entity_poly.entity_id
_entity_poly.type
_entity_poly.pdbx_seq_one_letter_code
_entity_poly.pdbx_strand_id
1 'polypeptide(L)'
;MANIKRFTIDWNQTGLTVYGIIVREADTYLLDDANGTFAPAPADPYLAFTEHPVIVGRYILNESRTVWDNGAYSIAIYRQAGGTPVPLNDTIIGTGQAVIYDDAIRSTVIYPPGGGGITLANIIARVRDKLDDAVEPYLWSNQTLTDYLNEVLNELCRDIPIIEDATNTMVCRYPLLIGDSVVTLYPRITVVKKGRLEGQSTLLDIKTARWMDAVYPGWEDAAAGLPTILVTEGVGTGKVRLYPPTSTDAVLWLTVYRLQLVDLFWGTDQEYQPEIPAAYHDKLFNGILWKAYAKQDVDTLDAKKVDRHERMWLRDKEEIRRASLKTRLRPEVVTPLAGMV
;
A
#
# COMPACT_ATOMS: atom_id res chain seq x y z
N MET A 1 -23.29 17.52 19.26
CA MET A 1 -23.76 16.93 17.98
C MET A 1 -22.61 16.13 17.43
N ALA A 2 -22.86 14.92 16.92
CA ALA A 2 -21.83 14.13 16.28
C ALA A 2 -21.32 14.84 15.01
N ASN A 3 -20.01 14.78 14.77
CA ASN A 3 -19.40 15.33 13.57
C ASN A 3 -19.68 14.41 12.36
N ILE A 4 -19.85 14.99 11.18
CA ILE A 4 -20.02 14.20 9.95
C ILE A 4 -18.70 13.55 9.59
N LYS A 5 -18.68 12.20 9.50
CA LYS A 5 -17.57 11.43 8.96
C LYS A 5 -17.88 11.16 7.50
N ARG A 6 -17.06 11.73 6.61
CA ARG A 6 -17.22 11.58 5.17
C ARG A 6 -16.14 10.65 4.61
N PHE A 7 -16.59 9.60 3.94
CA PHE A 7 -15.74 8.71 3.17
C PHE A 7 -16.07 8.88 1.69
N THR A 8 -15.07 8.93 0.85
CA THR A 8 -15.23 9.17 -0.59
C THR A 8 -14.38 8.18 -1.37
N ILE A 9 -14.96 7.61 -2.42
CA ILE A 9 -14.23 6.80 -3.40
C ILE A 9 -14.55 7.30 -4.81
N ASP A 10 -13.53 7.46 -5.63
CA ASP A 10 -13.66 7.78 -7.05
C ASP A 10 -13.48 6.49 -7.87
N TRP A 11 -14.52 6.16 -8.62
CA TRP A 11 -14.56 4.99 -9.49
C TRP A 11 -15.10 5.39 -10.85
N ASN A 12 -14.36 5.11 -11.93
CA ASN A 12 -14.66 5.61 -13.28
C ASN A 12 -15.95 5.04 -13.91
N GLN A 13 -16.93 4.61 -13.12
CA GLN A 13 -18.21 4.08 -13.57
C GLN A 13 -19.35 4.70 -12.75
N THR A 14 -20.45 5.02 -13.42
CA THR A 14 -21.68 5.58 -12.81
C THR A 14 -22.74 4.53 -12.61
N GLY A 15 -23.73 4.86 -11.77
CA GLY A 15 -24.92 4.03 -11.59
C GLY A 15 -24.66 2.70 -10.88
N LEU A 16 -23.55 2.59 -10.14
CA LEU A 16 -23.23 1.41 -9.37
C LEU A 16 -23.92 1.45 -8.00
N THR A 17 -24.31 0.30 -7.51
CA THR A 17 -24.63 0.12 -6.10
C THR A 17 -23.34 -0.15 -5.35
N VAL A 18 -22.96 0.77 -4.46
CA VAL A 18 -21.72 0.73 -3.68
C VAL A 18 -22.07 0.75 -2.20
N TYR A 19 -21.41 -0.11 -1.43
CA TYR A 19 -21.52 -0.11 0.02
C TYR A 19 -20.15 -0.26 0.70
N GLY A 20 -20.08 0.13 1.97
CA GLY A 20 -18.90 0.00 2.79
C GLY A 20 -19.15 -0.80 4.04
N ILE A 21 -18.11 -1.43 4.55
CA ILE A 21 -18.06 -2.05 5.87
C ILE A 21 -16.99 -1.32 6.66
N ILE A 22 -17.36 -0.78 7.82
CA ILE A 22 -16.43 -0.05 8.70
C ILE A 22 -16.19 -0.88 9.96
N VAL A 23 -14.91 -1.09 10.25
CA VAL A 23 -14.43 -1.87 11.39
C VAL A 23 -13.68 -0.96 12.34
N ARG A 24 -14.03 -0.97 13.62
CA ARG A 24 -13.23 -0.34 14.69
C ARG A 24 -12.07 -1.28 15.04
N GLU A 25 -10.82 -0.80 14.87
CA GLU A 25 -9.65 -1.68 15.00
C GLU A 25 -9.36 -2.12 16.44
N ALA A 26 -9.80 -1.36 17.44
CA ALA A 26 -9.55 -1.67 18.84
C ALA A 26 -10.16 -3.00 19.30
N ASP A 27 -11.32 -3.39 18.76
CA ASP A 27 -12.09 -4.56 19.17
C ASP A 27 -12.68 -5.37 18.02
N THR A 28 -12.39 -4.95 16.77
CA THR A 28 -12.90 -5.55 15.53
C THR A 28 -14.43 -5.48 15.36
N TYR A 29 -15.10 -4.55 16.06
CA TYR A 29 -16.53 -4.33 15.95
C TYR A 29 -16.86 -3.61 14.65
N LEU A 30 -17.97 -4.04 14.04
CA LEU A 30 -18.49 -3.47 12.79
C LEU A 30 -19.53 -2.39 13.11
N LEU A 31 -19.56 -1.33 12.28
CA LEU A 31 -20.61 -0.31 12.37
C LEU A 31 -21.92 -0.87 11.81
N ASP A 32 -23.00 -0.78 12.59
CA ASP A 32 -24.34 -1.17 12.20
C ASP A 32 -25.06 0.01 11.52
N ASP A 33 -25.47 -0.15 10.25
CA ASP A 33 -26.17 0.89 9.50
C ASP A 33 -27.57 1.19 10.08
N ALA A 34 -28.22 0.21 10.69
CA ALA A 34 -29.56 0.39 11.24
C ALA A 34 -29.63 1.35 12.44
N ASN A 35 -28.62 1.32 13.31
CA ASN A 35 -28.63 2.08 14.56
C ASN A 35 -27.39 2.98 14.78
N GLY A 36 -26.37 2.88 13.93
CA GLY A 36 -25.15 3.66 14.00
C GLY A 36 -24.22 3.28 15.17
N THR A 37 -24.29 2.08 15.71
CA THR A 37 -23.44 1.60 16.82
C THR A 37 -22.44 0.56 16.37
N PHE A 38 -21.31 0.43 17.08
CA PHE A 38 -20.35 -0.63 16.82
C PHE A 38 -20.70 -1.89 17.62
N ALA A 39 -20.80 -3.03 16.95
CA ALA A 39 -21.14 -4.33 17.53
C ALA A 39 -20.30 -5.47 16.93
N PRO A 40 -20.08 -6.59 17.67
CA PRO A 40 -19.33 -7.73 17.15
C PRO A 40 -20.05 -8.48 16.02
N ALA A 41 -21.37 -8.39 15.98
CA ALA A 41 -22.23 -8.99 14.93
C ALA A 41 -23.44 -8.09 14.72
N PRO A 42 -23.31 -6.98 14.00
CA PRO A 42 -24.42 -6.07 13.74
C PRO A 42 -25.46 -6.70 12.82
N ALA A 43 -26.70 -6.22 12.91
CA ALA A 43 -27.77 -6.70 12.07
C ALA A 43 -27.61 -6.25 10.62
N ASP A 44 -27.06 -5.05 10.39
CA ASP A 44 -26.79 -4.49 9.06
C ASP A 44 -25.43 -3.78 9.03
N PRO A 45 -24.34 -4.48 8.64
CA PRO A 45 -23.01 -3.89 8.55
C PRO A 45 -22.75 -3.14 7.23
N TYR A 46 -23.76 -2.98 6.37
CA TYR A 46 -23.58 -2.53 4.99
C TYR A 46 -24.01 -1.07 4.81
N LEU A 47 -23.04 -0.15 4.89
CA LEU A 47 -23.30 1.29 4.75
C LEU A 47 -23.37 1.68 3.27
N ALA A 48 -24.50 2.20 2.83
CA ALA A 48 -24.71 2.59 1.44
C ALA A 48 -23.94 3.87 1.08
N PHE A 49 -23.22 3.82 -0.02
CA PHE A 49 -22.59 5.00 -0.64
C PHE A 49 -23.53 5.60 -1.68
N THR A 50 -23.60 6.91 -1.70
CA THR A 50 -24.38 7.67 -2.68
C THR A 50 -23.46 8.27 -3.73
N GLU A 51 -23.81 8.14 -5.02
CA GLU A 51 -23.04 8.79 -6.08
C GLU A 51 -23.19 10.33 -5.99
N HIS A 52 -22.07 11.03 -6.16
CA HIS A 52 -22.04 12.48 -6.10
C HIS A 52 -22.83 13.09 -7.29
N PRO A 53 -23.76 14.04 -7.06
CA PRO A 53 -24.68 14.52 -8.09
C PRO A 53 -24.01 15.26 -9.25
N VAL A 54 -22.76 15.74 -9.07
CA VAL A 54 -22.03 16.55 -10.06
C VAL A 54 -20.77 15.85 -10.55
N ILE A 55 -20.09 15.09 -9.67
CA ILE A 55 -18.84 14.41 -10.02
C ILE A 55 -19.16 12.96 -10.34
N VAL A 56 -19.17 12.65 -11.61
CA VAL A 56 -19.47 11.34 -12.16
C VAL A 56 -18.50 10.27 -11.64
N GLY A 57 -19.04 9.14 -11.16
CA GLY A 57 -18.23 8.04 -10.63
C GLY A 57 -17.63 8.29 -9.23
N ARG A 58 -18.00 9.41 -8.58
CA ARG A 58 -17.64 9.64 -7.17
C ARG A 58 -18.74 9.15 -6.26
N TYR A 59 -18.41 8.28 -5.32
CA TYR A 59 -19.34 7.73 -4.32
C TYR A 59 -18.96 8.24 -2.93
N ILE A 60 -19.98 8.67 -2.18
CA ILE A 60 -19.81 9.32 -0.87
C ILE A 60 -20.66 8.60 0.17
N LEU A 61 -20.06 8.28 1.30
CA LEU A 61 -20.73 7.93 2.55
C LEU A 61 -20.58 9.08 3.53
N ASN A 62 -21.68 9.58 4.08
CA ASN A 62 -21.70 10.55 5.16
C ASN A 62 -22.29 9.88 6.41
N GLU A 63 -21.48 9.63 7.41
CA GLU A 63 -21.94 9.08 8.70
C GLU A 63 -21.94 10.19 9.76
N SER A 64 -23.11 10.46 10.30
CA SER A 64 -23.32 11.54 11.30
C SER A 64 -24.15 11.12 12.51
N ARG A 65 -24.58 9.85 12.57
CA ARG A 65 -25.51 9.36 13.60
C ARG A 65 -24.85 9.07 14.92
N THR A 66 -23.54 8.85 14.93
CA THR A 66 -22.82 8.33 16.08
C THR A 66 -21.63 9.19 16.42
N VAL A 67 -21.35 9.37 17.70
CA VAL A 67 -20.07 9.85 18.22
C VAL A 67 -19.11 8.66 18.20
N TRP A 68 -17.99 8.82 17.52
CA TRP A 68 -17.00 7.76 17.40
C TRP A 68 -15.90 7.93 18.45
N ASP A 69 -15.51 6.82 19.06
CA ASP A 69 -14.40 6.79 20.00
C ASP A 69 -13.09 7.20 19.31
N ASN A 70 -12.14 7.71 20.09
CA ASN A 70 -10.81 7.98 19.58
C ASN A 70 -10.12 6.67 19.21
N GLY A 71 -9.59 6.58 18.01
CA GLY A 71 -8.93 5.37 17.53
C GLY A 71 -8.86 5.23 16.02
N ALA A 72 -8.38 4.08 15.59
CA ALA A 72 -8.27 3.71 14.19
C ALA A 72 -9.48 2.87 13.75
N TYR A 73 -9.93 3.13 12.52
CA TYR A 73 -11.03 2.47 11.86
C TYR A 73 -10.62 2.06 10.46
N SER A 74 -10.92 0.84 10.08
CA SER A 74 -10.74 0.35 8.71
C SER A 74 -12.06 0.38 7.95
N ILE A 75 -12.01 0.69 6.66
CA ILE A 75 -13.15 0.62 5.76
C ILE A 75 -12.81 -0.24 4.55
N ALA A 76 -13.71 -1.17 4.20
CA ALA A 76 -13.70 -1.88 2.93
C ALA A 76 -14.91 -1.46 2.12
N ILE A 77 -14.72 -1.11 0.85
CA ILE A 77 -15.74 -0.59 -0.05
C ILE A 77 -15.96 -1.58 -1.18
N TYR A 78 -17.20 -1.94 -1.44
CA TYR A 78 -17.59 -2.97 -2.39
C TYR A 78 -18.51 -2.42 -3.46
N ARG A 79 -18.34 -2.92 -4.68
CA ARG A 79 -19.35 -2.84 -5.74
C ARG A 79 -20.25 -4.06 -5.63
N GLN A 80 -21.54 -3.84 -5.37
CA GLN A 80 -22.52 -4.89 -5.26
C GLN A 80 -22.79 -5.53 -6.64
N ALA A 81 -22.72 -6.86 -6.71
CA ALA A 81 -22.96 -7.61 -7.93
C ALA A 81 -24.42 -8.08 -8.08
N GLY A 82 -25.12 -8.28 -6.97
CA GLY A 82 -26.49 -8.81 -6.90
C GLY A 82 -27.51 -7.84 -6.29
N GLY A 83 -28.68 -8.34 -5.92
CA GLY A 83 -29.76 -7.56 -5.30
C GLY A 83 -29.53 -7.22 -3.82
N THR A 84 -28.60 -7.91 -3.14
CA THR A 84 -28.24 -7.70 -1.73
C THR A 84 -26.72 -7.73 -1.58
N PRO A 85 -26.14 -7.00 -0.59
CA PRO A 85 -24.73 -7.04 -0.28
C PRO A 85 -24.25 -8.44 0.13
N VAL A 86 -23.23 -8.97 -0.55
CA VAL A 86 -22.60 -10.27 -0.25
C VAL A 86 -21.09 -10.12 -0.44
N PRO A 87 -20.31 -9.75 0.59
CA PRO A 87 -18.87 -9.43 0.46
C PRO A 87 -18.03 -10.51 -0.22
N LEU A 88 -18.42 -11.79 -0.10
CA LEU A 88 -17.72 -12.90 -0.76
C LEU A 88 -17.92 -12.95 -2.28
N ASN A 89 -19.02 -12.37 -2.79
CA ASN A 89 -19.38 -12.38 -4.21
C ASN A 89 -19.22 -11.00 -4.85
N ASP A 90 -19.09 -9.96 -4.04
CA ASP A 90 -19.02 -8.58 -4.48
C ASP A 90 -17.55 -8.17 -4.70
N THR A 91 -17.35 -7.22 -5.59
CA THR A 91 -15.98 -6.77 -5.92
C THR A 91 -15.54 -5.68 -4.95
N ILE A 92 -14.43 -5.89 -4.24
CA ILE A 92 -13.79 -4.82 -3.47
C ILE A 92 -13.27 -3.78 -4.46
N ILE A 93 -13.71 -2.53 -4.29
CA ILE A 93 -13.30 -1.39 -5.12
C ILE A 93 -12.45 -0.38 -4.34
N GLY A 94 -12.38 -0.51 -3.03
CA GLY A 94 -11.52 0.33 -2.20
C GLY A 94 -11.38 -0.18 -0.79
N THR A 95 -10.25 0.15 -0.17
CA THR A 95 -10.02 -0.02 1.27
C THR A 95 -9.38 1.24 1.80
N GLY A 96 -9.63 1.56 3.05
CA GLY A 96 -9.06 2.74 3.67
C GLY A 96 -8.99 2.61 5.19
N GLN A 97 -8.29 3.54 5.82
CA GLN A 97 -8.27 3.69 7.26
C GLN A 97 -8.62 5.13 7.62
N ALA A 98 -9.29 5.33 8.72
CA ALA A 98 -9.55 6.63 9.30
C ALA A 98 -9.08 6.66 10.75
N VAL A 99 -8.47 7.76 11.15
CA VAL A 99 -8.15 8.01 12.55
C VAL A 99 -9.12 9.06 13.06
N ILE A 100 -9.85 8.72 14.13
CA ILE A 100 -10.80 9.60 14.80
C ILE A 100 -10.16 10.13 16.07
N TYR A 101 -10.28 11.43 16.28
CA TYR A 101 -9.92 12.10 17.52
C TYR A 101 -10.91 13.24 17.79
N ASP A 102 -11.47 13.28 19.02
CA ASP A 102 -12.55 14.20 19.39
C ASP A 102 -13.74 14.16 18.42
N ASP A 103 -14.19 12.95 18.08
CA ASP A 103 -15.30 12.68 17.15
C ASP A 103 -15.13 13.32 15.76
N ALA A 104 -13.91 13.64 15.35
CA ALA A 104 -13.60 14.16 14.03
C ALA A 104 -12.58 13.28 13.33
N ILE A 105 -12.74 13.09 12.01
CA ILE A 105 -11.69 12.49 11.19
C ILE A 105 -10.49 13.45 11.17
N ARG A 106 -9.38 13.04 11.78
CA ARG A 106 -8.12 13.78 11.78
C ARG A 106 -7.20 13.37 10.64
N SER A 107 -7.36 12.14 10.18
CA SER A 107 -6.71 11.67 8.97
C SER A 107 -7.57 10.56 8.37
N THR A 108 -7.90 10.66 7.09
CA THR A 108 -8.25 9.51 6.29
C THR A 108 -6.96 9.04 5.66
N VAL A 109 -6.42 7.95 6.19
CA VAL A 109 -5.19 7.40 5.63
C VAL A 109 -5.60 6.34 4.62
N ILE A 110 -5.62 6.73 3.38
CA ILE A 110 -5.53 5.76 2.27
C ILE A 110 -4.09 5.26 2.16
N TYR A 111 -3.14 5.96 2.81
CA TYR A 111 -1.71 5.60 2.86
C TYR A 111 -1.18 5.69 4.29
N PRO A 112 -0.18 4.89 4.67
CA PRO A 112 0.41 4.95 5.99
C PRO A 112 0.84 6.38 6.31
N PRO A 113 0.67 6.86 7.54
CA PRO A 113 0.98 8.22 7.92
C PRO A 113 2.49 8.46 7.82
N GLY A 114 2.93 8.93 6.68
CA GLY A 114 4.19 9.63 6.55
C GLY A 114 3.97 11.03 7.14
N GLY A 115 4.07 11.18 8.46
CA GLY A 115 3.91 12.49 9.08
C GLY A 115 4.87 13.50 8.45
N GLY A 116 4.36 14.62 7.93
CA GLY A 116 5.14 15.72 7.39
C GLY A 116 5.61 15.57 5.95
N GLY A 117 5.07 14.64 5.17
CA GLY A 117 5.39 14.48 3.74
C GLY A 117 4.86 15.62 2.85
N ILE A 118 5.38 15.68 1.63
CA ILE A 118 5.01 16.69 0.64
C ILE A 118 3.93 16.11 -0.27
N THR A 119 2.81 16.83 -0.47
CA THR A 119 1.73 16.41 -1.38
C THR A 119 2.18 16.45 -2.83
N LEU A 120 1.48 15.69 -3.70
CA LEU A 120 1.71 15.70 -5.15
C LEU A 120 1.66 17.12 -5.71
N ALA A 121 0.64 17.92 -5.36
CA ALA A 121 0.52 19.31 -5.81
C ALA A 121 1.77 20.13 -5.42
N ASN A 122 2.25 20.00 -4.20
CA ASN A 122 3.42 20.71 -3.73
C ASN A 122 4.73 20.18 -4.37
N ILE A 123 4.83 18.89 -4.66
CA ILE A 123 5.97 18.33 -5.41
C ILE A 123 6.00 18.94 -6.82
N ILE A 124 4.88 18.92 -7.54
CA ILE A 124 4.80 19.45 -8.90
C ILE A 124 5.08 20.95 -8.94
N ALA A 125 4.52 21.73 -8.00
CA ALA A 125 4.79 23.17 -7.90
C ALA A 125 6.29 23.46 -7.71
N ARG A 126 6.96 22.76 -6.81
CA ARG A 126 8.41 22.89 -6.58
C ARG A 126 9.27 22.43 -7.76
N VAL A 127 8.82 21.39 -8.48
CA VAL A 127 9.49 20.94 -9.72
C VAL A 127 9.38 22.01 -10.79
N ARG A 128 8.19 22.62 -10.98
CA ARG A 128 7.98 23.71 -11.93
C ARG A 128 8.86 24.91 -11.65
N ASP A 129 8.94 25.32 -10.40
CA ASP A 129 9.84 26.41 -9.98
C ASP A 129 11.29 26.14 -10.39
N LYS A 130 11.79 24.89 -10.21
CA LYS A 130 13.14 24.49 -10.61
C LYS A 130 13.34 24.35 -12.13
N LEU A 131 12.25 24.11 -12.88
CA LEU A 131 12.25 24.03 -14.34
C LEU A 131 12.12 25.39 -15.02
N ASP A 132 11.88 26.47 -14.26
CA ASP A 132 11.47 27.80 -14.77
C ASP A 132 10.19 27.73 -15.62
N ASP A 133 9.25 26.81 -15.26
CA ASP A 133 8.01 26.51 -15.98
C ASP A 133 6.77 26.80 -15.10
N ALA A 134 6.83 27.93 -14.37
CA ALA A 134 5.77 28.29 -13.42
C ALA A 134 4.58 29.04 -14.05
N VAL A 135 4.70 29.49 -15.31
CA VAL A 135 3.70 30.32 -15.99
C VAL A 135 3.10 29.58 -17.17
N GLU A 136 1.76 29.63 -17.28
CA GLU A 136 1.05 29.06 -18.44
C GLU A 136 1.30 29.85 -19.72
N PRO A 137 1.38 29.21 -20.91
CA PRO A 137 1.24 27.76 -21.13
C PRO A 137 2.49 26.98 -20.69
N TYR A 138 2.26 25.89 -19.93
CA TYR A 138 3.34 25.06 -19.42
C TYR A 138 4.04 24.24 -20.50
N LEU A 139 5.35 24.09 -20.38
CA LEU A 139 6.18 23.25 -21.26
C LEU A 139 5.97 21.75 -20.95
N TRP A 140 5.78 21.41 -19.67
CA TRP A 140 5.39 20.07 -19.22
C TRP A 140 4.00 20.10 -18.62
N SER A 141 3.10 19.21 -19.05
CA SER A 141 1.81 19.05 -18.36
C SER A 141 1.99 18.57 -16.93
N ASN A 142 1.05 18.89 -16.03
CA ASN A 142 1.09 18.37 -14.65
C ASN A 142 1.07 16.84 -14.64
N GLN A 143 0.31 16.20 -15.54
CA GLN A 143 0.29 14.75 -15.67
C GLN A 143 1.64 14.20 -16.09
N THR A 144 2.33 14.81 -17.04
CA THR A 144 3.68 14.39 -17.47
C THR A 144 4.67 14.42 -16.29
N LEU A 145 4.64 15.47 -15.48
CA LEU A 145 5.51 15.55 -14.29
C LEU A 145 5.11 14.52 -13.23
N THR A 146 3.83 14.20 -13.11
CA THR A 146 3.32 13.14 -12.22
C THR A 146 3.77 11.75 -12.70
N ASP A 147 3.75 11.51 -14.01
CA ASP A 147 4.25 10.26 -14.60
C ASP A 147 5.75 10.09 -14.32
N TYR A 148 6.56 11.15 -14.45
CA TYR A 148 7.97 11.11 -14.06
C TYR A 148 8.17 10.84 -12.58
N LEU A 149 7.33 11.41 -11.71
CA LEU A 149 7.35 11.09 -10.27
C LEU A 149 7.08 9.60 -10.03
N ASN A 150 6.04 9.03 -10.66
CA ASN A 150 5.71 7.61 -10.55
C ASN A 150 6.86 6.71 -11.02
N GLU A 151 7.50 7.06 -12.14
CA GLU A 151 8.67 6.32 -12.64
C GLU A 151 9.84 6.37 -11.63
N VAL A 152 10.12 7.55 -11.08
CA VAL A 152 11.17 7.76 -10.06
C VAL A 152 10.89 6.97 -8.79
N LEU A 153 9.64 6.97 -8.32
CA LEU A 153 9.20 6.18 -7.16
C LEU A 153 9.34 4.68 -7.40
N ASN A 154 8.87 4.21 -8.57
CA ASN A 154 8.96 2.80 -8.94
C ASN A 154 10.43 2.35 -9.08
N GLU A 155 11.29 3.18 -9.69
CA GLU A 155 12.74 2.93 -9.78
C GLU A 155 13.36 2.85 -8.38
N LEU A 156 13.08 3.83 -7.52
CA LEU A 156 13.62 3.88 -6.17
C LEU A 156 13.23 2.65 -5.34
N CYS A 157 11.95 2.25 -5.38
CA CYS A 157 11.44 1.11 -4.62
C CYS A 157 11.89 -0.26 -5.18
N ARG A 158 12.29 -0.34 -6.46
CA ARG A 158 12.93 -1.55 -7.02
C ARG A 158 14.37 -1.66 -6.56
N ASP A 159 15.11 -0.55 -6.58
CA ASP A 159 16.53 -0.53 -6.23
C ASP A 159 16.77 -0.64 -4.73
N ILE A 160 15.84 -0.11 -3.94
CA ILE A 160 15.95 -0.02 -2.48
C ILE A 160 14.62 -0.45 -1.86
N PRO A 161 14.58 -1.52 -1.05
CA PRO A 161 13.35 -1.96 -0.38
C PRO A 161 12.98 -0.98 0.74
N ILE A 162 12.17 0.03 0.42
CA ILE A 162 11.82 1.15 1.33
C ILE A 162 10.44 0.94 1.95
N ILE A 163 9.45 0.55 1.14
CA ILE A 163 8.06 0.38 1.61
C ILE A 163 7.91 -1.04 2.15
N GLU A 164 7.95 -1.17 3.47
CA GLU A 164 7.65 -2.43 4.14
C GLU A 164 6.16 -2.50 4.45
N ASP A 165 5.51 -3.61 4.10
CA ASP A 165 4.09 -3.84 4.34
C ASP A 165 3.87 -5.22 4.99
N ALA A 166 3.10 -5.24 6.06
CA ALA A 166 2.69 -6.43 6.78
C ALA A 166 1.18 -6.44 7.09
N THR A 167 0.48 -5.35 6.75
CA THR A 167 -0.88 -5.08 7.20
C THR A 167 -1.91 -5.15 6.09
N ASN A 168 -1.55 -4.77 4.87
CA ASN A 168 -2.46 -4.76 3.74
C ASN A 168 -2.89 -6.19 3.37
N THR A 169 -4.17 -6.51 3.54
CA THR A 169 -4.71 -7.85 3.32
C THR A 169 -4.61 -8.30 1.87
N MET A 170 -4.73 -7.40 0.89
CA MET A 170 -4.60 -7.75 -0.53
C MET A 170 -3.17 -8.12 -0.92
N VAL A 171 -2.19 -7.55 -0.22
CA VAL A 171 -0.76 -7.73 -0.53
C VAL A 171 -0.12 -8.79 0.35
N CYS A 172 -0.57 -8.90 1.60
CA CYS A 172 0.13 -9.69 2.62
C CYS A 172 -0.59 -10.98 3.02
N ARG A 173 -1.84 -11.23 2.59
CA ARG A 173 -2.61 -12.41 2.97
C ARG A 173 -3.05 -13.23 1.77
N TYR A 174 -2.74 -14.51 1.80
CA TYR A 174 -3.04 -15.45 0.73
C TYR A 174 -3.77 -16.67 1.30
N PRO A 175 -5.05 -16.88 0.96
CA PRO A 175 -5.75 -18.11 1.33
C PRO A 175 -5.10 -19.30 0.65
N LEU A 176 -4.95 -20.39 1.37
CA LEU A 176 -4.38 -21.65 0.91
C LEU A 176 -5.42 -22.75 1.10
N LEU A 177 -5.63 -23.55 0.09
CA LEU A 177 -6.41 -24.77 0.18
C LEU A 177 -5.50 -25.98 0.44
N ILE A 178 -6.09 -27.04 0.92
CA ILE A 178 -5.40 -28.32 1.12
C ILE A 178 -4.66 -28.75 -0.16
N GLY A 179 -3.37 -29.04 -0.05
CA GLY A 179 -2.51 -29.42 -1.17
C GLY A 179 -1.85 -28.24 -1.92
N ASP A 180 -2.24 -27.00 -1.60
CA ASP A 180 -1.59 -25.85 -2.24
C ASP A 180 -0.13 -25.76 -1.81
N SER A 181 0.72 -25.60 -2.82
CA SER A 181 2.15 -25.37 -2.62
C SER A 181 2.63 -24.07 -3.26
N VAL A 182 1.98 -23.59 -4.32
CA VAL A 182 2.41 -22.40 -5.07
C VAL A 182 1.43 -21.25 -4.89
N VAL A 183 1.95 -20.10 -4.51
CA VAL A 183 1.18 -18.87 -4.30
C VAL A 183 1.67 -17.83 -5.29
N THR A 184 0.73 -17.22 -6.04
CA THR A 184 1.03 -16.06 -6.89
C THR A 184 0.94 -14.80 -6.04
N LEU A 185 2.02 -14.05 -6.00
CA LEU A 185 2.12 -12.82 -5.21
C LEU A 185 1.48 -11.63 -5.93
N TYR A 186 1.08 -10.64 -5.15
CA TYR A 186 0.63 -9.37 -5.69
C TYR A 186 1.74 -8.72 -6.56
N PRO A 187 1.41 -8.21 -7.76
CA PRO A 187 2.42 -7.81 -8.76
C PRO A 187 3.39 -6.72 -8.32
N ARG A 188 3.03 -5.92 -7.30
CA ARG A 188 3.87 -4.83 -6.81
C ARG A 188 4.81 -5.24 -5.66
N ILE A 189 4.82 -6.51 -5.27
CA ILE A 189 5.80 -7.04 -4.31
C ILE A 189 7.16 -7.18 -5.00
N THR A 190 8.18 -6.65 -4.35
CA THR A 190 9.57 -6.75 -4.81
C THR A 190 10.36 -7.81 -4.05
N VAL A 191 10.14 -7.92 -2.74
CA VAL A 191 10.86 -8.86 -1.87
C VAL A 191 9.94 -9.37 -0.76
N VAL A 192 9.98 -10.66 -0.50
CA VAL A 192 9.37 -11.26 0.69
C VAL A 192 10.38 -11.25 1.83
N LYS A 193 10.04 -10.60 2.95
CA LYS A 193 10.90 -10.46 4.13
C LYS A 193 10.66 -11.55 5.16
N LYS A 194 9.40 -11.88 5.41
CA LYS A 194 8.97 -12.91 6.37
C LYS A 194 7.69 -13.56 5.88
N GLY A 195 7.47 -14.81 6.27
CA GLY A 195 6.22 -15.52 6.08
C GLY A 195 5.86 -16.32 7.32
N ARG A 196 4.55 -16.45 7.59
CA ARG A 196 4.00 -17.34 8.62
C ARG A 196 2.61 -17.80 8.19
N LEU A 197 2.15 -18.89 8.74
CA LEU A 197 0.75 -19.26 8.66
C LEU A 197 -0.04 -18.54 9.77
N GLU A 198 -1.26 -18.14 9.46
CA GLU A 198 -2.16 -17.51 10.43
C GLU A 198 -2.41 -18.48 11.59
N GLY A 199 -2.45 -17.96 12.82
CA GLY A 199 -2.55 -18.79 14.03
C GLY A 199 -1.27 -19.50 14.46
N GLN A 200 -0.19 -19.46 13.66
CA GLN A 200 1.11 -20.00 14.03
C GLN A 200 2.05 -18.90 14.48
N SER A 201 2.76 -19.12 15.59
CA SER A 201 3.79 -18.19 16.07
C SER A 201 5.13 -18.35 15.35
N THR A 202 5.35 -19.51 14.73
CA THR A 202 6.61 -19.85 14.05
C THR A 202 6.65 -19.21 12.67
N LEU A 203 7.78 -18.58 12.34
CA LEU A 203 8.05 -18.05 11.00
C LEU A 203 8.47 -19.21 10.08
N LEU A 204 8.11 -19.08 8.81
CA LEU A 204 8.62 -19.95 7.74
C LEU A 204 10.06 -19.57 7.41
N ASP A 205 10.93 -20.57 7.25
CA ASP A 205 12.29 -20.37 6.76
C ASP A 205 12.27 -19.98 5.30
N ILE A 206 12.87 -18.84 4.93
CA ILE A 206 12.97 -18.41 3.54
C ILE A 206 14.21 -19.04 2.91
N LYS A 207 14.01 -19.78 1.81
CA LYS A 207 15.07 -20.46 1.07
C LYS A 207 14.90 -20.22 -0.44
N THR A 208 15.98 -20.51 -1.19
CA THR A 208 15.96 -20.53 -2.67
C THR A 208 15.71 -21.96 -3.17
N ALA A 209 15.17 -22.11 -4.39
CA ALA A 209 15.00 -23.42 -5.00
C ALA A 209 16.35 -24.18 -5.09
N ARG A 210 17.44 -23.48 -5.45
CA ARG A 210 18.78 -24.07 -5.50
C ARG A 210 19.22 -24.68 -4.16
N TRP A 211 18.87 -24.04 -3.04
CA TRP A 211 19.15 -24.59 -1.72
C TRP A 211 18.29 -25.83 -1.45
N MET A 212 17.01 -25.78 -1.85
CA MET A 212 16.09 -26.90 -1.71
C MET A 212 16.57 -28.13 -2.50
N ASP A 213 17.01 -27.95 -3.73
CA ASP A 213 17.54 -29.00 -4.59
C ASP A 213 18.75 -29.71 -3.95
N ALA A 214 19.58 -28.94 -3.26
CA ALA A 214 20.77 -29.49 -2.59
C ALA A 214 20.48 -30.23 -1.29
N VAL A 215 19.45 -29.81 -0.52
CA VAL A 215 19.19 -30.31 0.85
C VAL A 215 18.04 -31.32 0.86
N TYR A 216 17.02 -31.14 -0.01
CA TYR A 216 15.83 -31.95 -0.10
C TYR A 216 15.55 -32.40 -1.53
N PRO A 217 16.35 -33.31 -2.12
CA PRO A 217 16.12 -33.79 -3.48
C PRO A 217 14.68 -34.32 -3.64
N GLY A 218 13.98 -33.88 -4.69
CA GLY A 218 12.58 -34.25 -4.92
C GLY A 218 11.56 -33.48 -4.06
N TRP A 219 11.95 -32.36 -3.46
CA TRP A 219 11.08 -31.53 -2.61
C TRP A 219 9.80 -31.05 -3.29
N GLU A 220 9.81 -30.98 -4.61
CA GLU A 220 8.65 -30.55 -5.41
C GLU A 220 7.46 -31.52 -5.31
N ASP A 221 7.74 -32.80 -5.14
CA ASP A 221 6.77 -33.90 -5.04
C ASP A 221 6.49 -34.34 -3.59
N ALA A 222 6.83 -33.49 -2.63
CA ALA A 222 6.63 -33.79 -1.21
C ALA A 222 5.14 -33.98 -0.87
N ALA A 223 4.86 -34.94 0.00
CA ALA A 223 3.52 -35.13 0.55
C ALA A 223 3.09 -33.89 1.36
N ALA A 224 1.78 -33.62 1.37
CA ALA A 224 1.21 -32.50 2.12
C ALA A 224 1.47 -32.66 3.62
N GLY A 225 1.80 -31.54 4.27
CA GLY A 225 2.15 -31.47 5.69
C GLY A 225 1.99 -30.05 6.23
N LEU A 226 2.57 -29.79 7.39
CA LEU A 226 2.64 -28.42 7.91
C LEU A 226 3.80 -27.67 7.22
N PRO A 227 3.55 -26.62 6.45
CA PRO A 227 4.62 -25.84 5.83
C PRO A 227 5.60 -25.26 6.86
N THR A 228 6.89 -25.42 6.60
CA THR A 228 7.98 -24.88 7.43
C THR A 228 8.94 -23.99 6.64
N ILE A 229 8.96 -24.14 5.31
CA ILE A 229 9.84 -23.38 4.41
C ILE A 229 9.02 -22.66 3.37
N LEU A 230 9.44 -21.43 3.06
CA LEU A 230 8.92 -20.60 1.98
C LEU A 230 10.04 -20.42 0.94
N VAL A 231 9.85 -21.00 -0.24
CA VAL A 231 10.79 -20.89 -1.36
C VAL A 231 10.42 -19.67 -2.19
N THR A 232 11.33 -18.70 -2.26
CA THR A 232 11.05 -17.38 -2.89
C THR A 232 11.74 -17.18 -4.24
N GLU A 233 12.79 -17.97 -4.54
CA GLU A 233 13.54 -17.84 -5.80
C GLU A 233 13.55 -19.18 -6.54
N GLY A 234 13.49 -19.11 -7.88
CA GLY A 234 13.52 -20.30 -8.73
C GLY A 234 12.16 -20.98 -8.94
N VAL A 235 11.07 -20.41 -8.41
CA VAL A 235 9.71 -20.97 -8.51
C VAL A 235 8.90 -20.37 -9.66
N GLY A 236 9.40 -19.30 -10.27
CA GLY A 236 8.75 -18.50 -11.30
C GLY A 236 8.53 -17.05 -10.88
N THR A 237 8.37 -16.18 -11.86
CA THR A 237 8.23 -14.73 -11.61
C THR A 237 6.96 -14.44 -10.81
N GLY A 238 7.09 -13.71 -9.71
CA GLY A 238 5.97 -13.31 -8.85
C GLY A 238 5.31 -14.47 -8.12
N LYS A 239 6.01 -15.58 -7.91
CA LYS A 239 5.50 -16.75 -7.21
C LYS A 239 6.41 -17.13 -6.05
N VAL A 240 5.81 -17.74 -5.03
CA VAL A 240 6.51 -18.41 -3.93
C VAL A 240 5.94 -19.82 -3.77
N ARG A 241 6.73 -20.71 -3.20
CA ARG A 241 6.29 -22.09 -2.95
C ARG A 241 6.48 -22.48 -1.51
N LEU A 242 5.49 -23.14 -0.94
CA LEU A 242 5.50 -23.69 0.40
C LEU A 242 6.07 -25.12 0.39
N TYR A 243 6.86 -25.44 1.38
CA TYR A 243 7.37 -26.79 1.60
C TYR A 243 7.21 -27.21 3.06
N PRO A 244 6.64 -28.40 3.30
CA PRO A 244 5.82 -29.17 2.35
C PRO A 244 4.54 -28.42 1.93
N PRO A 245 3.77 -28.90 0.93
CA PRO A 245 2.43 -28.39 0.61
C PRO A 245 1.54 -28.43 1.84
N THR A 246 0.57 -27.53 1.96
CA THR A 246 -0.30 -27.50 3.15
C THR A 246 -1.23 -28.71 3.24
N SER A 247 -1.35 -29.30 4.43
CA SER A 247 -2.27 -30.40 4.69
C SER A 247 -3.65 -29.97 5.17
N THR A 248 -3.85 -28.68 5.43
CA THR A 248 -5.11 -28.09 5.90
C THR A 248 -5.31 -26.75 5.23
N ASP A 249 -6.55 -26.28 5.15
CA ASP A 249 -6.83 -24.91 4.77
C ASP A 249 -6.16 -23.95 5.76
N ALA A 250 -5.50 -22.93 5.22
CA ALA A 250 -4.72 -21.98 6.01
C ALA A 250 -4.68 -20.61 5.32
N VAL A 251 -4.14 -19.61 6.01
CA VAL A 251 -3.82 -18.32 5.40
C VAL A 251 -2.33 -18.06 5.55
N LEU A 252 -1.66 -17.85 4.45
CA LEU A 252 -0.26 -17.41 4.43
C LEU A 252 -0.22 -15.90 4.69
N TRP A 253 0.48 -15.50 5.72
CA TRP A 253 0.69 -14.11 6.06
C TRP A 253 2.14 -13.72 5.77
N LEU A 254 2.32 -12.73 4.88
CA LEU A 254 3.63 -12.24 4.48
C LEU A 254 3.91 -10.85 5.04
N THR A 255 5.18 -10.59 5.34
CA THR A 255 5.74 -9.24 5.42
C THR A 255 6.61 -9.04 4.19
N VAL A 256 6.35 -8.00 3.43
CA VAL A 256 6.96 -7.79 2.11
C VAL A 256 7.53 -6.38 1.97
N TYR A 257 8.45 -6.23 1.03
CA TYR A 257 8.76 -4.93 0.44
C TYR A 257 8.05 -4.81 -0.90
N ARG A 258 7.52 -3.62 -1.19
CA ARG A 258 6.70 -3.40 -2.38
C ARG A 258 6.95 -2.05 -3.02
N LEU A 259 6.48 -1.91 -4.23
CA LEU A 259 6.28 -0.62 -4.89
C LEU A 259 5.11 0.12 -4.24
N GLN A 260 4.92 1.40 -4.57
CA GLN A 260 3.70 2.13 -4.26
C GLN A 260 2.49 1.36 -4.80
N LEU A 261 1.38 1.28 -4.04
CA LEU A 261 0.23 0.44 -4.43
C LEU A 261 -0.48 0.93 -5.67
N VAL A 262 -0.60 2.25 -5.80
CA VAL A 262 -1.27 2.90 -6.93
C VAL A 262 -0.37 4.00 -7.45
N ASP A 263 -0.22 4.11 -8.77
CA ASP A 263 0.46 5.25 -9.37
C ASP A 263 -0.39 6.50 -9.20
N LEU A 264 0.23 7.63 -8.86
CA LEU A 264 -0.46 8.90 -8.64
C LEU A 264 -0.96 9.46 -9.97
N PHE A 265 -2.12 10.10 -9.95
CA PHE A 265 -2.74 10.75 -11.10
C PHE A 265 -3.08 12.21 -10.76
N TRP A 266 -2.66 13.15 -11.58
CA TRP A 266 -2.84 14.59 -11.31
C TRP A 266 -4.31 14.99 -11.10
N GLY A 267 -5.22 14.39 -11.84
CA GLY A 267 -6.65 14.76 -11.79
C GLY A 267 -7.32 14.52 -10.43
N THR A 268 -6.87 13.53 -9.66
CA THR A 268 -7.53 13.10 -8.42
C THR A 268 -6.63 13.14 -7.19
N ASP A 269 -5.31 13.05 -7.37
CA ASP A 269 -4.40 12.72 -6.26
C ASP A 269 -3.55 13.92 -5.79
N GLN A 270 -3.95 15.15 -6.08
CA GLN A 270 -3.17 16.36 -5.79
C GLN A 270 -2.81 16.51 -4.31
N GLU A 271 -3.70 16.10 -3.42
CA GLU A 271 -3.51 16.14 -1.97
C GLU A 271 -2.81 14.89 -1.39
N TYR A 272 -2.59 13.87 -2.23
CA TYR A 272 -1.91 12.66 -1.78
C TYR A 272 -0.39 12.84 -1.72
N GLN A 273 0.23 12.05 -0.85
CA GLN A 273 1.67 12.01 -0.69
C GLN A 273 2.22 10.70 -1.24
N PRO A 274 3.44 10.66 -1.79
CA PRO A 274 4.11 9.40 -2.08
C PRO A 274 4.18 8.48 -0.87
N GLU A 275 3.99 7.17 -1.04
CA GLU A 275 3.97 6.20 0.06
C GLU A 275 5.34 5.97 0.73
N ILE A 276 6.43 6.47 0.15
CA ILE A 276 7.74 6.40 0.77
C ILE A 276 7.82 7.33 2.00
N PRO A 277 8.71 7.07 2.95
CA PRO A 277 8.86 7.93 4.12
C PRO A 277 9.09 9.40 3.76
N ALA A 278 8.41 10.30 4.44
CA ALA A 278 8.44 11.75 4.20
C ALA A 278 9.86 12.35 4.15
N ALA A 279 10.79 11.78 4.93
CA ALA A 279 12.21 12.18 4.94
C ALA A 279 12.90 12.03 3.58
N TYR A 280 12.31 11.29 2.63
CA TYR A 280 12.88 11.06 1.31
C TYR A 280 12.17 11.85 0.20
N HIS A 281 11.07 12.55 0.49
CA HIS A 281 10.31 13.28 -0.52
C HIS A 281 11.16 14.35 -1.22
N ASP A 282 12.01 15.08 -0.48
CA ASP A 282 12.90 16.09 -1.05
C ASP A 282 13.97 15.50 -2.00
N LYS A 283 14.27 14.22 -1.87
CA LYS A 283 15.24 13.52 -2.73
C LYS A 283 14.67 13.17 -4.12
N LEU A 284 13.34 13.14 -4.27
CA LEU A 284 12.69 12.81 -5.53
C LEU A 284 12.89 13.87 -6.61
N PHE A 285 13.09 15.12 -6.22
CA PHE A 285 13.17 16.26 -7.16
C PHE A 285 14.24 16.06 -8.24
N ASN A 286 15.43 15.57 -7.88
CA ASN A 286 16.50 15.38 -8.85
C ASN A 286 16.16 14.30 -9.88
N GLY A 287 15.47 13.24 -9.49
CA GLY A 287 14.99 12.20 -10.40
C GLY A 287 13.96 12.74 -11.40
N ILE A 288 12.98 13.54 -10.92
CA ILE A 288 11.97 14.15 -11.78
C ILE A 288 12.61 15.15 -12.75
N LEU A 289 13.51 16.02 -12.27
CA LEU A 289 14.21 17.00 -13.09
C LEU A 289 15.09 16.32 -14.15
N TRP A 290 15.79 15.24 -13.79
CA TRP A 290 16.54 14.44 -14.74
C TRP A 290 15.67 13.96 -15.91
N LYS A 291 14.52 13.36 -15.62
CA LYS A 291 13.57 12.88 -16.64
C LYS A 291 12.96 14.02 -17.46
N ALA A 292 12.63 15.15 -16.82
CA ALA A 292 12.08 16.31 -17.48
C ALA A 292 13.06 16.92 -18.50
N TYR A 293 14.32 17.10 -18.12
CA TYR A 293 15.37 17.61 -19.03
C TYR A 293 15.81 16.59 -20.10
N ALA A 294 15.63 15.28 -19.83
CA ALA A 294 15.96 14.23 -20.81
C ALA A 294 14.88 14.06 -21.90
N LYS A 295 13.74 14.75 -21.81
CA LYS A 295 12.71 14.71 -22.85
C LYS A 295 13.33 15.23 -24.17
N GLN A 296 13.26 14.39 -25.20
CA GLN A 296 13.81 14.68 -26.52
C GLN A 296 12.87 15.62 -27.29
N ASP A 297 12.93 16.89 -26.97
CA ASP A 297 12.23 17.97 -27.64
C ASP A 297 13.21 19.14 -27.79
N VAL A 298 13.06 19.90 -28.88
CA VAL A 298 13.98 21.02 -29.20
C VAL A 298 14.03 22.05 -28.07
N ASP A 299 12.92 22.24 -27.37
CA ASP A 299 12.78 23.26 -26.33
C ASP A 299 13.12 22.73 -24.92
N THR A 300 13.18 21.41 -24.72
CA THR A 300 13.33 20.80 -23.39
C THR A 300 14.65 20.11 -23.15
N LEU A 301 15.34 19.65 -24.19
CA LEU A 301 16.59 18.90 -24.07
C LEU A 301 17.76 19.79 -23.64
N ASP A 302 18.24 19.62 -22.42
CA ASP A 302 19.48 20.22 -21.92
C ASP A 302 20.41 19.13 -21.39
N ALA A 303 21.32 18.67 -22.25
CA ALA A 303 22.23 17.58 -21.93
C ALA A 303 23.11 17.84 -20.68
N LYS A 304 23.45 19.11 -20.40
CA LYS A 304 24.26 19.47 -19.21
C LYS A 304 23.43 19.34 -17.93
N LYS A 305 22.17 19.77 -17.98
CA LYS A 305 21.22 19.64 -16.86
C LYS A 305 20.85 18.17 -16.65
N VAL A 306 20.62 17.39 -17.73
CA VAL A 306 20.38 15.94 -17.66
C VAL A 306 21.50 15.28 -16.86
N ASP A 307 22.75 15.41 -17.29
CA ASP A 307 23.93 14.79 -16.68
C ASP A 307 24.14 15.24 -15.22
N ARG A 308 23.84 16.51 -14.91
CA ARG A 308 23.90 17.04 -13.55
C ARG A 308 22.83 16.39 -12.65
N HIS A 309 21.56 16.38 -13.07
CA HIS A 309 20.48 15.86 -12.23
C HIS A 309 20.50 14.35 -12.13
N GLU A 310 20.95 13.62 -13.15
CA GLU A 310 21.21 12.18 -13.08
C GLU A 310 22.24 11.85 -11.99
N ARG A 311 23.40 12.53 -11.99
CA ARG A 311 24.42 12.32 -10.93
C ARG A 311 23.90 12.67 -9.54
N MET A 312 23.10 13.72 -9.41
CA MET A 312 22.48 14.09 -8.13
C MET A 312 21.47 13.04 -7.69
N TRP A 313 20.67 12.51 -8.61
CA TRP A 313 19.71 11.44 -8.32
C TRP A 313 20.39 10.14 -7.87
N LEU A 314 21.45 9.73 -8.55
CA LEU A 314 22.24 8.56 -8.14
C LEU A 314 22.83 8.74 -6.73
N ARG A 315 23.32 9.93 -6.38
CA ARG A 315 23.77 10.25 -5.04
C ARG A 315 22.64 10.19 -4.03
N ASP A 316 21.47 10.77 -4.34
CA ASP A 316 20.29 10.76 -3.47
C ASP A 316 19.82 9.33 -3.22
N LYS A 317 19.78 8.46 -4.24
CA LYS A 317 19.50 7.03 -4.08
C LYS A 317 20.47 6.34 -3.12
N GLU A 318 21.76 6.62 -3.25
CA GLU A 318 22.78 6.03 -2.37
C GLU A 318 22.65 6.52 -0.91
N GLU A 319 22.30 7.79 -0.69
CA GLU A 319 22.01 8.32 0.65
C GLU A 319 20.79 7.65 1.28
N ILE A 320 19.71 7.47 0.51
CA ILE A 320 18.49 6.74 0.95
C ILE A 320 18.84 5.30 1.30
N ARG A 321 19.62 4.62 0.45
CA ARG A 321 20.07 3.23 0.68
C ARG A 321 20.83 3.12 2.00
N ARG A 322 21.79 4.01 2.25
CA ARG A 322 22.55 4.03 3.52
C ARG A 322 21.67 4.29 4.73
N ALA A 323 20.72 5.23 4.62
CA ALA A 323 19.79 5.53 5.70
C ALA A 323 18.87 4.35 6.00
N SER A 324 18.32 3.70 4.97
CA SER A 324 17.48 2.49 5.10
C SER A 324 18.24 1.33 5.75
N LEU A 325 19.51 1.10 5.36
CA LEU A 325 20.34 0.08 5.97
C LEU A 325 20.62 0.36 7.46
N LYS A 326 20.94 1.61 7.82
CA LYS A 326 21.16 2.00 9.22
C LYS A 326 19.92 1.74 10.09
N THR A 327 18.74 2.00 9.58
CA THR A 327 17.48 1.74 10.31
C THR A 327 17.25 0.26 10.54
N ARG A 328 17.65 -0.60 9.58
CA ARG A 328 17.51 -2.07 9.69
C ARG A 328 18.55 -2.72 10.59
N LEU A 329 19.75 -2.15 10.63
CA LEU A 329 20.89 -2.66 11.39
C LEU A 329 20.96 -2.11 12.82
N ARG A 330 20.00 -1.30 13.26
CA ARG A 330 19.89 -0.97 14.68
C ARG A 330 19.60 -2.26 15.45
N PRO A 331 20.55 -2.80 16.25
CA PRO A 331 20.23 -3.90 17.13
C PRO A 331 19.13 -3.40 18.08
N GLU A 332 18.07 -4.19 18.24
CA GLU A 332 17.21 -4.05 19.40
C GLU A 332 18.14 -4.11 20.62
N VAL A 333 18.30 -2.98 21.30
CA VAL A 333 18.93 -2.98 22.61
C VAL A 333 17.92 -3.68 23.52
N VAL A 334 18.04 -4.99 23.60
CA VAL A 334 17.40 -5.77 24.66
C VAL A 334 18.05 -5.25 25.94
N THR A 335 17.41 -4.31 26.58
CA THR A 335 17.79 -3.89 27.93
C THR A 335 17.54 -5.13 28.79
N PRO A 336 18.57 -5.80 29.32
CA PRO A 336 18.34 -6.89 30.24
C PRO A 336 17.59 -6.28 31.43
N LEU A 337 16.42 -6.85 31.77
CA LEU A 337 15.73 -6.55 33.02
C LEU A 337 16.73 -6.75 34.14
N ALA A 338 17.29 -5.66 34.62
CA ALA A 338 18.17 -5.65 35.78
C ALA A 338 17.34 -6.05 37.00
N GLY A 339 17.67 -7.24 37.54
CA GLY A 339 17.57 -7.51 38.97
C GLY A 339 16.20 -7.89 39.51
N MET A 340 15.95 -9.16 39.57
CA MET A 340 15.39 -9.73 40.79
C MET A 340 16.51 -10.51 41.46
N VAL A 341 17.10 -9.91 42.48
CA VAL A 341 17.76 -10.64 43.62
C VAL A 341 16.73 -10.73 44.71
#